data_f4fd4c62996230f559c17837bfbef26d
#
_entry.id   f4fd4c62996230f559c17837bfbef26d
#
_cell.length_a   1.000
_cell.length_b   1.000
_cell.length_c   1.000
_cell.angle_alpha   90.00
_cell.angle_beta   90.00
_cell.angle_gamma   90.00
#
_symmetry.space_group_name_H-M   'P 1'
#
loop_
_entity.id
_entity.type
_entity.pdbx_description
1 polymer ?
#
loop_
_entity_poly.entity_id
_entity_poly.type
_entity_poly.pdbx_seq_one_letter_code
_entity_poly.pdbx_strand_id
1 'polypeptide(L)'
;DCQTPYYFVCLENGKYNNDVIKFFIDYMKNLQEEFNFDGFRVDHIDHIVDEVSEKDGTPISYRAPRKVLGMLNSAMKEKIPYFATLAEYMLWDNFYKEYHQDMHFDLLWGNDIVSQSYKTPEAIAEDNLYLANYNSSSKKSTPLSILKTYNNQDGEFEAINRYPGQLGEQGALFKWFKYKFLPGGRNAQRPVMYIDGDESFTKTGMEYIIGNEVSMKREKDYDFYAKFDAIDRFVKNSPVITDGEAHIIRQDDDGFVVWQIQKEGLKNSILVAANYNSPTEKFCVEENGNSWTEEREGREVFDKTIELSCDYSIVSEFRFDGTDYMEEKFVAATNSLSFGKLMPAEFKFFTVIK
;
A
#
# COMPACT_ATOMS: atom_id res chain seq x y z
N ASP A 1 18.43 -28.41 5.62
CA ASP A 1 18.86 -29.04 4.36
C ASP A 1 17.63 -29.45 3.56
N CYS A 2 17.12 -28.53 2.75
CA CYS A 2 16.06 -28.87 1.80
C CYS A 2 16.64 -29.78 0.73
N GLN A 3 16.35 -31.06 0.81
CA GLN A 3 16.67 -32.04 -0.24
C GLN A 3 15.64 -31.99 -1.38
N THR A 4 15.23 -30.80 -1.77
CA THR A 4 14.37 -30.62 -2.94
C THR A 4 15.23 -30.75 -4.21
N PRO A 5 14.82 -31.55 -5.20
CA PRO A 5 15.54 -31.59 -6.45
C PRO A 5 15.50 -30.20 -7.10
N TYR A 6 16.67 -29.64 -7.35
CA TYR A 6 16.78 -28.36 -8.06
C TYR A 6 16.57 -28.59 -9.55
N TYR A 7 15.55 -27.96 -10.09
CA TYR A 7 15.36 -27.90 -11.53
C TYR A 7 16.10 -26.70 -12.08
N PHE A 8 17.25 -26.93 -12.70
CA PHE A 8 18.04 -25.86 -13.28
C PHE A 8 17.39 -25.30 -14.54
N VAL A 9 16.94 -24.06 -14.47
CA VAL A 9 16.39 -23.32 -15.61
C VAL A 9 17.51 -22.83 -16.53
N CYS A 10 18.65 -22.42 -15.94
CA CYS A 10 19.84 -22.04 -16.70
C CYS A 10 20.85 -23.18 -16.66
N LEU A 11 21.32 -23.57 -17.84
CA LEU A 11 22.36 -24.57 -18.00
C LEU A 11 23.76 -23.91 -17.94
N GLU A 12 24.81 -24.70 -17.63
CA GLU A 12 26.21 -24.23 -17.57
C GLU A 12 26.70 -23.53 -18.84
N ASN A 13 26.13 -23.89 -19.99
CA ASN A 13 26.44 -23.26 -21.26
C ASN A 13 25.67 -21.95 -21.53
N GLY A 14 24.97 -21.41 -20.53
CA GLY A 14 24.16 -20.21 -20.64
C GLY A 14 22.84 -20.36 -21.40
N LYS A 15 22.49 -21.58 -21.84
CA LYS A 15 21.18 -21.86 -22.47
C LYS A 15 20.12 -22.11 -21.43
N TYR A 16 18.86 -21.89 -21.80
CA TYR A 16 17.72 -22.23 -20.96
C TYR A 16 17.30 -23.69 -21.14
N ASN A 17 16.93 -24.32 -20.05
CA ASN A 17 16.32 -25.65 -20.06
C ASN A 17 14.80 -25.50 -20.33
N ASN A 18 14.44 -25.60 -21.60
CA ASN A 18 13.04 -25.40 -22.01
C ASN A 18 12.09 -26.47 -21.46
N ASP A 19 12.58 -27.67 -21.17
CA ASP A 19 11.74 -28.73 -20.60
C ASP A 19 11.33 -28.39 -19.16
N VAL A 20 12.24 -27.83 -18.37
CA VAL A 20 11.94 -27.33 -17.01
C VAL A 20 10.98 -26.15 -17.08
N ILE A 21 11.19 -25.21 -17.98
CA ILE A 21 10.26 -24.06 -18.15
C ILE A 21 8.86 -24.58 -18.54
N LYS A 22 8.79 -25.50 -19.49
CA LYS A 22 7.52 -26.11 -19.90
C LYS A 22 6.85 -26.83 -18.73
N PHE A 23 7.59 -27.56 -17.93
CA PHE A 23 7.07 -28.23 -16.74
C PHE A 23 6.38 -27.23 -15.79
N PHE A 24 7.01 -26.09 -15.45
CA PHE A 24 6.39 -25.08 -14.59
C PHE A 24 5.11 -24.50 -15.20
N ILE A 25 5.11 -24.25 -16.51
CA ILE A 25 3.93 -23.73 -17.22
C ILE A 25 2.79 -24.73 -17.18
N ASP A 26 3.06 -25.99 -17.54
CA ASP A 26 2.05 -27.04 -17.57
C ASP A 26 1.53 -27.34 -16.16
N TYR A 27 2.41 -27.38 -15.15
CA TYR A 27 2.03 -27.57 -13.77
C TYR A 27 1.05 -26.49 -13.29
N MET A 28 1.37 -25.22 -13.54
CA MET A 28 0.51 -24.10 -13.14
C MET A 28 -0.83 -24.08 -13.89
N LYS A 29 -0.83 -24.44 -15.18
CA LYS A 29 -2.05 -24.58 -15.97
C LYS A 29 -2.97 -25.68 -15.42
N ASN A 30 -2.39 -26.82 -15.04
CA ASN A 30 -3.13 -27.93 -14.46
C ASN A 30 -3.72 -27.55 -13.09
N LEU A 31 -2.93 -26.89 -12.23
CA LEU A 31 -3.45 -26.38 -10.94
C LEU A 31 -4.61 -25.39 -11.13
N GLN A 32 -4.46 -24.50 -12.10
CA GLN A 32 -5.52 -23.54 -12.40
C GLN A 32 -6.80 -24.24 -12.92
N GLU A 33 -6.66 -25.28 -13.74
CA GLU A 33 -7.81 -26.10 -14.21
C GLU A 33 -8.49 -26.85 -13.06
N GLU A 34 -7.69 -27.37 -12.14
CA GLU A 34 -8.21 -28.14 -11.00
C GLU A 34 -8.90 -27.26 -9.95
N PHE A 35 -8.28 -26.11 -9.62
CA PHE A 35 -8.73 -25.25 -8.51
C PHE A 35 -9.44 -23.97 -8.95
N ASN A 36 -9.47 -23.66 -10.24
CA ASN A 36 -10.16 -22.52 -10.84
C ASN A 36 -9.84 -21.17 -10.18
N PHE A 37 -8.55 -20.88 -9.93
CA PHE A 37 -8.11 -19.59 -9.39
C PHE A 37 -7.83 -18.56 -10.50
N ASP A 38 -8.00 -17.27 -10.18
CA ASP A 38 -7.91 -16.15 -11.12
C ASP A 38 -6.58 -15.41 -11.06
N GLY A 39 -5.63 -15.88 -10.27
CA GLY A 39 -4.31 -15.27 -10.14
C GLY A 39 -3.43 -15.97 -9.12
N PHE A 40 -2.17 -15.53 -9.01
CA PHE A 40 -1.24 -16.03 -8.01
C PHE A 40 -0.26 -14.94 -7.53
N ARG A 41 0.32 -15.17 -6.36
CA ARG A 41 1.47 -14.44 -5.83
C ARG A 41 2.73 -15.27 -5.99
N VAL A 42 3.81 -14.65 -6.40
CA VAL A 42 5.15 -15.22 -6.37
C VAL A 42 5.92 -14.65 -5.20
N ASP A 43 6.35 -15.55 -4.32
CA ASP A 43 7.05 -15.28 -3.08
C ASP A 43 8.53 -15.02 -3.33
N HIS A 44 9.15 -14.13 -2.54
CA HIS A 44 10.59 -13.90 -2.47
C HIS A 44 11.31 -13.72 -3.81
N ILE A 45 10.68 -13.09 -4.78
CA ILE A 45 11.26 -12.96 -6.12
C ILE A 45 12.47 -12.02 -6.16
N ASP A 46 12.63 -11.18 -5.17
CA ASP A 46 13.68 -10.16 -5.04
C ASP A 46 14.88 -10.60 -4.19
N HIS A 47 14.77 -11.69 -3.44
CA HIS A 47 15.86 -12.22 -2.60
C HIS A 47 16.91 -13.01 -3.38
N ILE A 48 17.06 -12.73 -4.64
CA ILE A 48 18.00 -13.42 -5.49
C ILE A 48 19.27 -12.59 -5.58
N VAL A 49 20.29 -13.14 -5.00
CA VAL A 49 21.63 -12.65 -4.73
C VAL A 49 22.34 -11.95 -5.89
N ASP A 50 23.00 -11.01 -5.61
CA ASP A 50 24.07 -10.04 -5.91
C ASP A 50 25.16 -10.41 -6.92
N GLU A 51 25.10 -11.51 -7.67
CA GLU A 51 26.03 -11.75 -8.73
C GLU A 51 25.65 -10.96 -9.98
N VAL A 52 26.48 -10.00 -10.32
CA VAL A 52 26.34 -9.23 -11.55
C VAL A 52 27.17 -9.92 -12.64
N SER A 53 26.56 -10.11 -13.81
CA SER A 53 27.28 -10.59 -14.99
C SER A 53 28.42 -9.61 -15.33
N GLU A 54 29.65 -10.10 -15.37
CA GLU A 54 30.80 -9.30 -15.81
C GLU A 54 30.67 -8.77 -17.24
N LYS A 55 29.79 -9.39 -18.02
CA LYS A 55 29.63 -9.09 -19.45
C LYS A 55 28.72 -7.90 -19.73
N ASP A 56 27.64 -7.71 -18.97
CA ASP A 56 26.58 -6.73 -19.26
C ASP A 56 26.01 -6.04 -18.03
N GLY A 57 26.58 -6.29 -16.86
CA GLY A 57 26.11 -5.71 -15.60
C GLY A 57 24.73 -6.22 -15.13
N THR A 58 24.15 -7.21 -15.83
CA THR A 58 22.84 -7.77 -15.47
C THR A 58 22.97 -8.69 -14.26
N PRO A 59 22.12 -8.58 -13.23
CA PRO A 59 22.09 -9.54 -12.14
C PRO A 59 21.84 -10.96 -12.68
N ILE A 60 22.79 -11.85 -12.52
CA ILE A 60 22.73 -13.23 -13.06
C ILE A 60 21.55 -13.99 -12.46
N SER A 61 21.26 -13.72 -11.22
CA SER A 61 20.16 -14.29 -10.45
C SER A 61 18.77 -14.01 -11.03
N TYR A 62 18.58 -12.88 -11.71
CA TYR A 62 17.29 -12.55 -12.34
C TYR A 62 17.05 -13.21 -13.71
N ARG A 63 18.05 -13.83 -14.32
CA ARG A 63 17.91 -14.40 -15.66
C ARG A 63 16.92 -15.55 -15.70
N ALA A 64 17.00 -16.47 -14.74
CA ALA A 64 16.11 -17.63 -14.69
C ALA A 64 14.67 -17.22 -14.29
N PRO A 65 14.44 -16.51 -13.18
CA PRO A 65 13.11 -16.02 -12.84
C PRO A 65 12.48 -15.16 -13.93
N ARG A 66 13.21 -14.22 -14.52
CA ARG A 66 12.73 -13.38 -15.61
C ARG A 66 12.21 -14.22 -16.77
N LYS A 67 12.97 -15.25 -17.18
CA LYS A 67 12.59 -16.11 -18.29
C LYS A 67 11.38 -16.97 -17.95
N VAL A 68 11.41 -17.68 -16.82
CA VAL A 68 10.33 -18.58 -16.41
C VAL A 68 9.05 -17.81 -16.17
N LEU A 69 9.10 -16.75 -15.36
CA LEU A 69 7.92 -15.98 -14.98
C LEU A 69 7.33 -15.21 -16.14
N GLY A 70 8.18 -14.64 -17.02
CA GLY A 70 7.70 -14.00 -18.24
C GLY A 70 6.92 -14.94 -19.14
N MET A 71 7.43 -16.16 -19.34
CA MET A 71 6.73 -17.18 -20.13
C MET A 71 5.49 -17.73 -19.43
N LEU A 72 5.59 -17.98 -18.11
CA LEU A 72 4.47 -18.48 -17.31
C LEU A 72 3.32 -17.48 -17.29
N ASN A 73 3.60 -16.22 -16.93
CA ASN A 73 2.58 -15.17 -16.84
C ASN A 73 1.94 -14.92 -18.22
N SER A 74 2.72 -14.94 -19.29
CA SER A 74 2.17 -14.84 -20.66
C SER A 74 1.23 -16.00 -20.97
N ALA A 75 1.66 -17.23 -20.69
CA ALA A 75 0.88 -18.43 -20.97
C ALA A 75 -0.42 -18.51 -20.14
N MET A 76 -0.41 -17.99 -18.90
CA MET A 76 -1.62 -17.91 -18.07
C MET A 76 -2.58 -16.85 -18.60
N LYS A 77 -2.07 -15.68 -19.02
CA LYS A 77 -2.90 -14.59 -19.59
C LYS A 77 -3.45 -14.93 -20.98
N GLU A 78 -2.75 -15.72 -21.77
CA GLU A 78 -3.28 -16.28 -23.03
C GLU A 78 -4.49 -17.19 -22.76
N LYS A 79 -4.43 -18.00 -21.70
CA LYS A 79 -5.54 -18.88 -21.31
C LYS A 79 -6.69 -18.12 -20.66
N ILE A 80 -6.37 -17.18 -19.77
CA ILE A 80 -7.32 -16.37 -18.98
C ILE A 80 -6.89 -14.90 -19.07
N PRO A 81 -7.51 -14.08 -19.93
CA PRO A 81 -7.08 -12.70 -20.17
C PRO A 81 -7.06 -11.78 -18.95
N TYR A 82 -7.87 -12.08 -17.94
CA TYR A 82 -7.95 -11.32 -16.68
C TYR A 82 -7.12 -11.95 -15.54
N PHE A 83 -6.28 -12.94 -15.84
CA PHE A 83 -5.44 -13.59 -14.82
C PHE A 83 -4.48 -12.61 -14.17
N ALA A 84 -4.63 -12.42 -12.86
CA ALA A 84 -3.85 -11.45 -12.10
C ALA A 84 -2.55 -12.07 -11.54
N THR A 85 -1.46 -11.33 -11.64
CA THR A 85 -0.16 -11.79 -11.14
C THR A 85 0.47 -10.76 -10.22
N LEU A 86 0.85 -11.21 -9.03
CA LEU A 86 1.45 -10.40 -7.97
C LEU A 86 2.85 -10.89 -7.67
N ALA A 87 3.84 -10.00 -7.74
CA ALA A 87 5.19 -10.27 -7.29
C ALA A 87 5.41 -9.70 -5.89
N GLU A 88 6.01 -10.49 -5.00
CA GLU A 88 6.60 -9.96 -3.79
C GLU A 88 7.92 -9.28 -4.15
N TYR A 89 7.97 -7.97 -3.92
CA TYR A 89 9.05 -7.11 -4.35
C TYR A 89 9.47 -6.19 -3.21
N MET A 90 10.57 -6.52 -2.56
CA MET A 90 11.07 -5.86 -1.35
C MET A 90 12.19 -4.86 -1.61
N LEU A 91 12.75 -4.83 -2.83
CA LEU A 91 13.88 -3.98 -3.16
C LEU A 91 13.48 -2.52 -3.41
N TRP A 92 14.38 -1.62 -3.05
CA TRP A 92 14.20 -0.16 -3.10
C TRP A 92 14.42 0.47 -4.46
N ASP A 93 14.90 -0.31 -5.43
CA ASP A 93 15.27 0.17 -6.73
C ASP A 93 14.19 -0.08 -7.78
N ASN A 94 14.23 0.70 -8.82
CA ASN A 94 13.18 0.89 -9.82
C ASN A 94 13.15 -0.23 -10.87
N PHE A 95 13.06 -1.49 -10.46
CA PHE A 95 12.91 -2.63 -11.38
C PHE A 95 11.49 -2.82 -11.94
N TYR A 96 10.64 -1.80 -11.89
CA TYR A 96 9.28 -1.86 -12.46
C TYR A 96 9.27 -2.38 -13.89
N LYS A 97 10.29 -1.99 -14.68
CA LYS A 97 10.40 -2.42 -16.07
C LYS A 97 10.56 -3.94 -16.19
N GLU A 98 11.46 -4.54 -15.43
CA GLU A 98 11.74 -5.97 -15.46
C GLU A 98 10.52 -6.76 -15.00
N TYR A 99 9.92 -6.40 -13.89
CA TYR A 99 8.76 -7.09 -13.34
C TYR A 99 7.52 -6.93 -14.22
N HIS A 100 7.23 -5.71 -14.65
CA HIS A 100 6.03 -5.43 -15.44
C HIS A 100 6.20 -5.75 -16.93
N GLN A 101 7.29 -5.31 -17.56
CA GLN A 101 7.46 -5.46 -19.00
C GLN A 101 8.00 -6.82 -19.40
N ASP A 102 8.98 -7.35 -18.66
CA ASP A 102 9.65 -8.59 -19.01
C ASP A 102 9.00 -9.82 -18.37
N MET A 103 8.62 -9.72 -17.07
CA MET A 103 7.99 -10.82 -16.35
C MET A 103 6.45 -10.79 -16.39
N HIS A 104 5.85 -9.69 -16.86
CA HIS A 104 4.40 -9.53 -17.05
C HIS A 104 3.56 -9.56 -15.77
N PHE A 105 4.12 -9.12 -14.64
CA PHE A 105 3.33 -8.91 -13.42
C PHE A 105 2.41 -7.70 -13.55
N ASP A 106 1.24 -7.78 -12.92
CA ASP A 106 0.24 -6.71 -12.86
C ASP A 106 0.38 -5.89 -11.59
N LEU A 107 0.80 -6.56 -10.49
CA LEU A 107 0.95 -5.96 -9.17
C LEU A 107 2.33 -6.27 -8.59
N LEU A 108 2.87 -5.29 -7.89
CA LEU A 108 4.04 -5.46 -7.02
C LEU A 108 3.65 -5.19 -5.58
N TRP A 109 4.18 -5.98 -4.66
CA TRP A 109 3.95 -5.85 -3.24
C TRP A 109 5.26 -5.99 -2.47
N GLY A 110 5.41 -5.26 -1.39
CA GLY A 110 6.46 -5.50 -0.42
C GLY A 110 7.24 -4.27 0.01
N ASN A 111 7.53 -3.35 -0.91
CA ASN A 111 8.30 -2.15 -0.56
C ASN A 111 7.62 -1.26 0.50
N ASP A 112 6.34 -1.45 0.72
CA ASP A 112 5.56 -0.74 1.71
C ASP A 112 5.74 -1.25 3.15
N ILE A 113 6.26 -2.46 3.35
CA ILE A 113 6.30 -3.10 4.66
C ILE A 113 7.33 -2.44 5.58
N VAL A 114 8.51 -2.16 5.06
CA VAL A 114 9.65 -1.72 5.88
C VAL A 114 9.65 -0.22 6.15
N SER A 115 9.03 0.58 5.29
CA SER A 115 9.19 2.05 5.35
C SER A 115 7.90 2.83 5.53
N GLN A 116 6.75 2.22 5.44
CA GLN A 116 5.51 2.97 5.15
C GLN A 116 4.56 3.21 6.29
N SER A 117 4.68 2.54 7.42
CA SER A 117 3.98 3.01 8.62
C SER A 117 4.32 4.47 8.93
N TYR A 118 5.48 4.93 8.45
CA TYR A 118 6.06 6.26 8.70
C TYR A 118 6.10 7.19 7.48
N LYS A 119 5.74 6.73 6.27
CA LYS A 119 5.76 7.63 5.11
C LYS A 119 4.78 8.77 5.31
N THR A 120 5.31 9.97 5.13
CA THR A 120 4.52 11.19 5.11
C THR A 120 3.53 11.16 3.93
N PRO A 121 2.43 11.90 3.99
CA PRO A 121 1.55 12.08 2.85
C PRO A 121 2.26 12.57 1.59
N GLU A 122 3.29 13.42 1.73
CA GLU A 122 4.12 13.91 0.62
C GLU A 122 4.88 12.76 -0.06
N ALA A 123 5.56 11.91 0.71
CA ALA A 123 6.27 10.77 0.15
C ALA A 123 5.34 9.79 -0.57
N ILE A 124 4.11 9.59 -0.06
CA ILE A 124 3.10 8.77 -0.75
C ILE A 124 2.67 9.42 -2.06
N ALA A 125 2.47 10.75 -2.08
CA ALA A 125 2.11 11.48 -3.28
C ALA A 125 3.23 11.46 -4.34
N GLU A 126 4.49 11.58 -3.93
CA GLU A 126 5.66 11.45 -4.81
C GLU A 126 5.76 10.05 -5.43
N ASP A 127 5.58 9.00 -4.64
CA ASP A 127 5.53 7.62 -5.13
C ASP A 127 4.38 7.40 -6.14
N ASN A 128 3.22 8.01 -5.89
CA ASN A 128 2.09 7.96 -6.81
C ASN A 128 2.44 8.63 -8.15
N LEU A 129 3.06 9.81 -8.09
CA LEU A 129 3.50 10.54 -9.28
C LEU A 129 4.54 9.74 -10.07
N TYR A 130 5.48 9.11 -9.38
CA TYR A 130 6.48 8.25 -10.00
C TYR A 130 5.83 7.07 -10.74
N LEU A 131 4.89 6.36 -10.10
CA LEU A 131 4.15 5.25 -10.71
C LEU A 131 3.30 5.72 -11.90
N ALA A 132 2.63 6.88 -11.79
CA ALA A 132 1.84 7.45 -12.88
C ALA A 132 2.71 7.78 -14.10
N ASN A 133 3.89 8.35 -13.90
CA ASN A 133 4.84 8.67 -14.96
C ASN A 133 5.38 7.38 -15.62
N TYR A 134 5.70 6.37 -14.82
CA TYR A 134 6.10 5.07 -15.35
C TYR A 134 5.01 4.45 -16.23
N ASN A 135 3.77 4.37 -15.73
CA ASN A 135 2.65 3.77 -16.46
C ASN A 135 2.32 4.54 -17.75
N SER A 136 2.38 5.87 -17.72
CA SER A 136 2.16 6.72 -18.89
C SER A 136 3.22 6.52 -19.99
N SER A 137 4.45 6.15 -19.61
CA SER A 137 5.55 5.87 -20.54
C SER A 137 5.67 4.39 -20.92
N SER A 138 4.97 3.51 -20.23
CA SER A 138 5.02 2.05 -20.45
C SER A 138 4.42 1.68 -21.80
N LYS A 139 5.01 0.64 -22.42
CA LYS A 139 4.49 0.04 -23.66
C LYS A 139 3.39 -0.99 -23.41
N LYS A 140 3.10 -1.32 -22.16
CA LYS A 140 2.04 -2.28 -21.79
C LYS A 140 0.66 -1.63 -21.89
N SER A 141 -0.32 -2.41 -22.28
CA SER A 141 -1.72 -2.00 -22.34
C SER A 141 -2.37 -1.90 -20.95
N THR A 142 -1.86 -2.67 -19.98
CA THR A 142 -2.31 -2.65 -18.59
C THR A 142 -1.32 -1.87 -17.74
N PRO A 143 -1.76 -0.93 -16.90
CA PRO A 143 -0.89 -0.24 -15.97
C PRO A 143 -0.41 -1.18 -14.87
N LEU A 144 0.82 -0.97 -14.39
CA LEU A 144 1.32 -1.60 -13.18
C LEU A 144 0.60 -1.02 -11.96
N SER A 145 0.21 -1.87 -11.03
CA SER A 145 -0.34 -1.46 -9.74
C SER A 145 0.63 -1.81 -8.59
N ILE A 146 0.66 -0.99 -7.56
CA ILE A 146 1.43 -1.24 -6.34
C ILE A 146 0.45 -1.56 -5.22
N LEU A 147 0.54 -2.76 -4.66
CA LEU A 147 -0.26 -3.18 -3.52
C LEU A 147 0.30 -2.54 -2.25
N LYS A 148 -0.45 -1.60 -1.67
CA LYS A 148 -0.13 -1.04 -0.36
C LYS A 148 -0.44 -2.06 0.73
N THR A 149 0.42 -2.17 1.70
CA THR A 149 0.24 -3.10 2.81
C THR A 149 -0.11 -2.35 4.09
N TYR A 150 -1.34 -2.53 4.56
CA TYR A 150 -1.74 -2.05 5.86
C TYR A 150 -1.06 -2.88 6.96
N ASN A 151 -1.09 -4.19 6.79
CA ASN A 151 -0.39 -5.18 7.59
C ASN A 151 -0.08 -6.42 6.71
N ASN A 152 0.87 -7.25 7.14
CA ASN A 152 1.22 -8.50 6.46
C ASN A 152 1.43 -9.63 7.48
N GLN A 153 1.56 -10.85 6.98
CA GLN A 153 1.79 -12.02 7.80
C GLN A 153 3.11 -11.94 8.60
N ASP A 154 4.17 -11.35 8.04
CA ASP A 154 5.48 -11.33 8.68
C ASP A 154 5.52 -10.37 9.88
N GLY A 155 4.82 -9.24 9.79
CA GLY A 155 4.65 -8.32 10.91
C GLY A 155 3.92 -8.93 12.12
N GLU A 156 3.26 -10.06 11.93
CA GLU A 156 2.57 -10.78 12.98
C GLU A 156 3.45 -11.81 13.69
N PHE A 157 4.56 -12.24 13.07
CA PHE A 157 5.49 -13.20 13.67
C PHE A 157 6.43 -12.60 14.67
N GLU A 158 6.96 -11.42 14.37
CA GLU A 158 7.99 -10.78 15.16
C GLU A 158 7.42 -9.88 16.24
N ALA A 159 6.18 -9.46 16.10
CA ALA A 159 5.55 -8.54 17.02
C ALA A 159 4.70 -9.29 18.05
N ILE A 160 5.00 -9.08 19.33
CA ILE A 160 4.13 -9.48 20.45
C ILE A 160 2.72 -8.91 20.26
N ASN A 161 2.59 -7.83 19.47
CA ASN A 161 1.34 -7.17 19.12
C ASN A 161 1.31 -6.90 17.62
N ARG A 162 0.14 -7.06 17.01
CA ARG A 162 -0.12 -6.64 15.63
C ARG A 162 0.13 -5.13 15.43
N TYR A 163 0.47 -4.71 14.20
CA TYR A 163 0.66 -3.30 13.88
C TYR A 163 -0.45 -2.37 14.35
N PRO A 164 -1.75 -2.70 14.20
CA PRO A 164 -2.80 -1.87 14.77
C PRO A 164 -2.63 -1.61 16.27
N GLY A 165 -2.27 -2.64 17.04
CA GLY A 165 -2.01 -2.51 18.47
C GLY A 165 -0.80 -1.62 18.81
N GLN A 166 0.22 -1.61 17.95
CA GLN A 166 1.41 -0.77 18.13
C GLN A 166 1.11 0.71 17.84
N LEU A 167 0.26 1.00 16.86
CA LEU A 167 -0.12 2.36 16.47
C LEU A 167 -1.20 2.96 17.39
N GLY A 168 -1.88 2.15 18.20
CA GLY A 168 -3.10 2.53 18.88
C GLY A 168 -4.28 2.70 17.91
N GLU A 169 -5.50 2.80 18.44
CA GLU A 169 -6.73 2.88 17.63
C GLU A 169 -6.68 4.04 16.62
N GLN A 170 -6.35 5.24 17.09
CA GLN A 170 -6.33 6.44 16.26
C GLN A 170 -5.23 6.36 15.19
N GLY A 171 -4.05 5.86 15.53
CA GLY A 171 -2.94 5.69 14.57
C GLY A 171 -3.25 4.63 13.51
N ALA A 172 -3.87 3.53 13.92
CA ALA A 172 -4.31 2.46 13.02
C ALA A 172 -5.38 2.98 12.03
N LEU A 173 -6.38 3.71 12.53
CA LEU A 173 -7.41 4.32 11.70
C LEU A 173 -6.84 5.35 10.72
N PHE A 174 -5.90 6.17 11.20
CA PHE A 174 -5.25 7.16 10.34
C PHE A 174 -4.37 6.53 9.24
N LYS A 175 -3.69 5.41 9.54
CA LYS A 175 -2.95 4.65 8.51
C LYS A 175 -3.89 4.16 7.41
N TRP A 176 -5.04 3.60 7.78
CA TRP A 176 -6.06 3.18 6.84
C TRP A 176 -6.57 4.35 6.01
N PHE A 177 -6.93 5.44 6.68
CA PHE A 177 -7.39 6.67 6.03
C PHE A 177 -6.38 7.21 5.03
N LYS A 178 -5.08 7.35 5.40
CA LYS A 178 -4.03 7.81 4.49
C LYS A 178 -3.98 7.00 3.21
N TYR A 179 -4.03 5.68 3.33
CA TYR A 179 -3.93 4.80 2.15
C TYR A 179 -5.12 4.94 1.21
N LYS A 180 -6.28 5.25 1.74
CA LYS A 180 -7.50 5.45 0.96
C LYS A 180 -7.63 6.87 0.40
N PHE A 181 -7.20 7.87 1.14
CA PHE A 181 -7.36 9.29 0.81
C PHE A 181 -6.13 9.94 0.15
N LEU A 182 -5.14 9.14 -0.25
CA LEU A 182 -4.02 9.59 -1.08
C LEU A 182 -4.00 8.80 -2.41
N PRO A 183 -5.02 8.96 -3.25
CA PRO A 183 -5.07 8.28 -4.54
C PRO A 183 -4.07 8.87 -5.53
N GLY A 184 -3.58 8.03 -6.43
CA GLY A 184 -2.67 8.42 -7.51
C GLY A 184 -3.32 8.50 -8.88
N GLY A 185 -4.65 8.54 -8.95
CA GLY A 185 -5.40 8.52 -10.20
C GLY A 185 -5.37 7.15 -10.90
N ARG A 186 -5.88 7.13 -12.13
CA ARG A 186 -5.98 5.88 -12.91
C ARG A 186 -4.63 5.26 -13.25
N ASN A 187 -3.59 6.08 -13.39
CA ASN A 187 -2.27 5.62 -13.78
C ASN A 187 -1.38 5.24 -12.58
N ALA A 188 -1.88 5.40 -11.35
CA ALA A 188 -1.16 5.01 -10.14
C ALA A 188 -2.09 4.28 -9.17
N GLN A 189 -2.71 3.21 -9.65
CA GLN A 189 -3.59 2.37 -8.84
C GLN A 189 -2.81 1.70 -7.71
N ARG A 190 -3.29 1.87 -6.49
CA ARG A 190 -2.69 1.31 -5.29
C ARG A 190 -3.74 0.65 -4.40
N PRO A 191 -4.15 -0.58 -4.72
CA PRO A 191 -5.02 -1.35 -3.83
C PRO A 191 -4.36 -1.54 -2.47
N VAL A 192 -5.16 -1.72 -1.44
CA VAL A 192 -4.65 -1.88 -0.06
C VAL A 192 -4.96 -3.30 0.41
N MET A 193 -3.93 -3.99 0.87
CA MET A 193 -4.04 -5.28 1.55
C MET A 193 -4.03 -5.07 3.07
N TYR A 194 -4.87 -5.77 3.78
CA TYR A 194 -4.85 -5.91 5.23
C TYR A 194 -5.08 -7.37 5.62
N ILE A 195 -4.73 -7.73 6.84
CA ILE A 195 -4.91 -9.08 7.36
C ILE A 195 -6.22 -9.14 8.14
N ASP A 196 -6.94 -10.25 8.00
CA ASP A 196 -8.19 -10.52 8.71
C ASP A 196 -8.06 -10.24 10.21
N GLY A 197 -8.91 -9.37 10.73
CA GLY A 197 -8.88 -8.87 12.09
C GLY A 197 -8.28 -7.46 12.28
N ASP A 198 -7.54 -6.94 11.29
CA ASP A 198 -7.06 -5.55 11.34
C ASP A 198 -8.21 -4.56 11.34
N GLU A 199 -9.26 -4.85 10.57
CA GLU A 199 -10.49 -4.08 10.51
C GLU A 199 -11.27 -4.05 11.82
N SER A 200 -11.00 -5.01 12.71
CA SER A 200 -11.61 -5.15 14.04
C SER A 200 -10.67 -4.77 15.18
N PHE A 201 -9.55 -4.13 14.86
CA PHE A 201 -8.52 -3.74 15.81
C PHE A 201 -7.98 -4.90 16.66
N THR A 202 -7.84 -6.08 16.08
CA THR A 202 -7.23 -7.23 16.76
C THR A 202 -5.77 -6.92 17.08
N LYS A 203 -5.42 -6.96 18.37
CA LYS A 203 -4.07 -6.60 18.88
C LYS A 203 -3.12 -7.77 18.98
N THR A 204 -3.68 -8.99 19.07
CA THR A 204 -2.91 -10.20 19.27
C THR A 204 -2.33 -10.67 17.96
N GLY A 205 -1.00 -10.84 17.90
CA GLY A 205 -0.33 -11.49 16.79
C GLY A 205 -0.74 -12.96 16.65
N MET A 206 -0.60 -13.50 15.45
CA MET A 206 -0.75 -14.93 15.23
C MET A 206 0.57 -15.63 15.56
N GLU A 207 0.55 -16.65 16.42
CA GLU A 207 1.69 -17.55 16.51
C GLU A 207 1.71 -18.46 15.29
N TYR A 208 2.65 -18.21 14.39
CA TYR A 208 2.82 -18.99 13.16
C TYR A 208 3.79 -20.15 13.38
N ILE A 209 3.51 -20.97 14.34
CA ILE A 209 4.26 -22.22 14.52
C ILE A 209 3.49 -23.34 13.86
N ILE A 210 4.05 -23.88 12.78
CA ILE A 210 3.53 -25.08 12.11
C ILE A 210 3.39 -26.20 13.16
N GLY A 211 2.17 -26.61 13.42
CA GLY A 211 1.86 -27.72 14.33
C GLY A 211 1.29 -27.34 15.69
N ASN A 212 1.20 -26.06 16.03
CA ASN A 212 0.46 -25.62 17.21
C ASN A 212 -0.98 -25.27 16.86
N GLU A 213 -1.93 -25.65 17.71
CA GLU A 213 -3.30 -25.16 17.64
C GLU A 213 -3.29 -23.66 17.97
N VAL A 214 -3.28 -22.84 16.95
CA VAL A 214 -3.39 -21.39 17.11
C VAL A 214 -4.84 -21.06 17.37
N SER A 215 -5.19 -20.78 18.62
CA SER A 215 -6.47 -20.17 18.91
C SER A 215 -6.41 -18.69 18.52
N MET A 216 -6.90 -18.34 17.35
CA MET A 216 -7.15 -16.96 16.98
C MET A 216 -8.24 -16.40 17.90
N LYS A 217 -7.86 -15.77 19.01
CA LYS A 217 -8.77 -14.92 19.75
C LYS A 217 -8.98 -13.66 18.95
N ARG A 218 -10.02 -13.64 18.14
CA ARG A 218 -10.49 -12.42 17.47
C ARG A 218 -11.16 -11.54 18.53
N GLU A 219 -10.42 -10.59 19.03
CA GLU A 219 -11.00 -9.47 19.73
C GLU A 219 -11.69 -8.59 18.68
N LYS A 220 -12.99 -8.31 18.86
CA LYS A 220 -13.74 -7.46 17.96
C LYS A 220 -14.02 -6.14 18.65
N ASP A 221 -13.37 -5.10 18.18
CA ASP A 221 -13.76 -3.73 18.50
C ASP A 221 -14.76 -3.24 17.45
N TYR A 222 -16.04 -3.23 17.81
CA TYR A 222 -17.12 -2.85 16.88
C TYR A 222 -17.11 -1.36 16.55
N ASP A 223 -16.63 -0.50 17.46
CA ASP A 223 -16.55 0.94 17.22
C ASP A 223 -15.42 1.25 16.23
N PHE A 224 -14.29 0.58 16.38
CA PHE A 224 -13.21 0.67 15.41
C PHE A 224 -13.64 0.14 14.04
N TYR A 225 -14.26 -1.03 14.01
CA TYR A 225 -14.77 -1.63 12.77
C TYR A 225 -15.72 -0.68 12.04
N ALA A 226 -16.66 -0.05 12.76
CA ALA A 226 -17.61 0.90 12.18
C ALA A 226 -16.88 2.08 11.49
N LYS A 227 -15.85 2.64 12.12
CA LYS A 227 -15.04 3.74 11.56
C LYS A 227 -14.22 3.27 10.34
N PHE A 228 -13.61 2.09 10.44
CA PHE A 228 -12.82 1.49 9.37
C PHE A 228 -13.66 1.24 8.12
N ASP A 229 -14.82 0.61 8.27
CA ASP A 229 -15.75 0.30 7.21
C ASP A 229 -16.42 1.57 6.64
N ALA A 230 -16.71 2.58 7.47
CA ALA A 230 -17.24 3.88 7.00
C ALA A 230 -16.28 4.60 6.05
N ILE A 231 -14.96 4.54 6.32
CA ILE A 231 -13.93 5.07 5.42
C ILE A 231 -14.01 4.34 4.06
N ASP A 232 -14.13 3.03 4.09
CA ASP A 232 -14.17 2.20 2.86
C ASP A 232 -15.43 2.49 2.04
N ARG A 233 -16.60 2.57 2.70
CA ARG A 233 -17.87 2.93 2.05
C ARG A 233 -17.81 4.34 1.46
N PHE A 234 -17.26 5.31 2.20
CA PHE A 234 -17.11 6.68 1.70
C PHE A 234 -16.27 6.73 0.43
N VAL A 235 -15.11 6.06 0.45
CA VAL A 235 -14.21 5.98 -0.71
C VAL A 235 -14.90 5.33 -1.91
N LYS A 236 -15.54 4.17 -1.71
CA LYS A 236 -16.26 3.45 -2.78
C LYS A 236 -17.36 4.30 -3.45
N ASN A 237 -18.01 5.16 -2.68
CA ASN A 237 -19.09 6.03 -3.15
C ASN A 237 -18.62 7.40 -3.65
N SER A 238 -17.31 7.70 -3.56
CA SER A 238 -16.73 8.98 -3.98
C SER A 238 -15.92 8.86 -5.27
N PRO A 239 -16.48 9.24 -6.44
CA PRO A 239 -15.72 9.27 -7.69
C PRO A 239 -14.50 10.19 -7.66
N VAL A 240 -14.51 11.21 -6.78
CA VAL A 240 -13.37 12.11 -6.59
C VAL A 240 -12.18 11.35 -6.03
N ILE A 241 -12.41 10.38 -5.11
CA ILE A 241 -11.33 9.62 -4.49
C ILE A 241 -10.94 8.43 -5.35
N THR A 242 -11.91 7.68 -5.89
CA THR A 242 -11.60 6.45 -6.63
C THR A 242 -10.78 6.69 -7.91
N ASP A 243 -11.02 7.80 -8.59
CA ASP A 243 -10.37 8.11 -9.86
C ASP A 243 -9.54 9.41 -9.81
N GLY A 244 -9.51 10.09 -8.67
CA GLY A 244 -8.83 11.37 -8.50
C GLY A 244 -7.35 11.22 -8.17
N GLU A 245 -6.69 12.36 -8.15
CA GLU A 245 -5.28 12.49 -7.78
C GLU A 245 -5.16 13.37 -6.54
N ALA A 246 -4.32 12.97 -5.61
CA ALA A 246 -4.03 13.74 -4.40
C ALA A 246 -2.81 14.64 -4.62
N HIS A 247 -2.95 15.92 -4.25
CA HIS A 247 -1.91 16.92 -4.33
C HIS A 247 -1.69 17.55 -2.96
N ILE A 248 -0.45 17.54 -2.46
CA ILE A 248 -0.11 18.17 -1.20
C ILE A 248 -0.16 19.71 -1.38
N ILE A 249 -0.96 20.36 -0.54
CA ILE A 249 -1.08 21.83 -0.53
C ILE A 249 -0.09 22.42 0.48
N ARG A 250 0.05 21.77 1.63
CA ARG A 250 0.90 22.23 2.74
C ARG A 250 1.37 21.05 3.56
N GLN A 251 2.63 21.09 3.99
CA GLN A 251 3.19 20.19 4.97
C GLN A 251 4.15 20.98 5.86
N ASP A 252 3.92 20.94 7.16
CA ASP A 252 4.72 21.64 8.16
C ASP A 252 5.58 20.66 8.97
N ASP A 253 6.69 21.13 9.50
CA ASP A 253 7.62 20.32 10.31
C ASP A 253 7.04 19.82 11.64
N ASP A 254 5.91 20.42 12.09
CA ASP A 254 5.21 20.01 13.31
C ASP A 254 4.21 18.86 13.09
N GLY A 255 4.12 18.34 11.86
CA GLY A 255 3.23 17.24 11.52
C GLY A 255 1.90 17.65 10.91
N PHE A 256 1.63 18.95 10.75
CA PHE A 256 0.44 19.41 10.04
C PHE A 256 0.59 19.20 8.53
N VAL A 257 -0.42 18.59 7.91
CA VAL A 257 -0.45 18.39 6.46
C VAL A 257 -1.84 18.66 5.92
N VAL A 258 -1.89 19.26 4.73
CA VAL A 258 -3.12 19.47 3.97
C VAL A 258 -2.89 18.99 2.55
N TRP A 259 -3.83 18.22 2.05
CA TRP A 259 -3.86 17.82 0.64
C TRP A 259 -5.25 17.94 0.05
N GLN A 260 -5.30 18.05 -1.25
CA GLN A 260 -6.53 18.10 -2.02
C GLN A 260 -6.59 16.94 -3.01
N ILE A 261 -7.74 16.30 -3.07
CA ILE A 261 -8.03 15.24 -4.05
C ILE A 261 -8.92 15.85 -5.12
N GLN A 262 -8.49 15.76 -6.36
CA GLN A 262 -9.20 16.30 -7.51
C GLN A 262 -9.38 15.22 -8.58
N LYS A 263 -10.51 15.27 -9.26
CA LYS A 263 -10.75 14.44 -10.45
C LYS A 263 -11.08 15.37 -11.62
N GLU A 264 -10.41 15.16 -12.73
CA GLU A 264 -10.67 15.91 -13.94
C GLU A 264 -12.15 15.83 -14.35
N GLY A 265 -12.74 16.96 -14.71
CA GLY A 265 -14.13 17.08 -15.13
C GLY A 265 -15.14 17.20 -13.98
N LEU A 266 -14.74 17.11 -12.72
CA LEU A 266 -15.59 17.38 -11.57
C LEU A 266 -15.33 18.78 -10.99
N LYS A 267 -16.41 19.45 -10.57
CA LYS A 267 -16.31 20.78 -9.91
C LYS A 267 -16.01 20.66 -8.41
N ASN A 268 -16.34 19.54 -7.81
CA ASN A 268 -16.05 19.26 -6.41
C ASN A 268 -14.71 18.55 -6.25
N SER A 269 -14.04 18.84 -5.16
CA SER A 269 -12.83 18.17 -4.70
C SER A 269 -12.94 17.86 -3.21
N ILE A 270 -12.08 16.97 -2.73
CA ILE A 270 -11.95 16.66 -1.30
C ILE A 270 -10.68 17.33 -0.78
N LEU A 271 -10.83 18.14 0.24
CA LEU A 271 -9.72 18.72 1.00
C LEU A 271 -9.56 17.92 2.29
N VAL A 272 -8.34 17.54 2.63
CA VAL A 272 -8.00 16.83 3.86
C VAL A 272 -6.99 17.62 4.65
N ALA A 273 -7.22 17.75 5.95
CA ALA A 273 -6.24 18.27 6.91
C ALA A 273 -5.98 17.21 7.98
N ALA A 274 -4.73 16.98 8.31
CA ALA A 274 -4.37 15.97 9.27
C ALA A 274 -3.12 16.36 10.08
N ASN A 275 -3.02 15.78 11.27
CA ASN A 275 -1.79 15.69 12.03
C ASN A 275 -1.20 14.28 11.81
N TYR A 276 -0.12 14.17 11.04
CA TYR A 276 0.45 12.86 10.68
C TYR A 276 1.43 12.30 11.73
N ASN A 277 1.64 13.02 12.84
CA ASN A 277 2.39 12.46 13.97
C ASN A 277 1.67 11.21 14.50
N SER A 278 2.45 10.18 14.84
CA SER A 278 1.88 9.02 15.52
C SER A 278 1.44 9.38 16.94
N PRO A 279 0.34 8.83 17.46
CA PRO A 279 -0.07 9.01 18.85
C PRO A 279 0.99 8.55 19.85
N THR A 280 1.69 7.47 19.50
CA THR A 280 2.82 6.93 20.26
C THR A 280 3.89 6.52 19.27
N GLU A 281 5.07 7.10 19.39
CA GLU A 281 6.20 6.72 18.57
C GLU A 281 7.15 5.84 19.39
N LYS A 282 7.40 4.62 18.89
CA LYS A 282 8.39 3.71 19.43
C LYS A 282 9.65 3.79 18.58
N PHE A 283 10.74 4.19 19.18
CA PHE A 283 12.03 4.25 18.51
C PHE A 283 12.94 3.15 19.06
N CYS A 284 13.57 2.41 18.18
CA CYS A 284 14.72 1.61 18.55
C CYS A 284 15.93 2.55 18.66
N VAL A 285 16.45 2.70 19.85
CA VAL A 285 17.68 3.47 20.09
C VAL A 285 18.82 2.47 20.22
N GLU A 286 19.84 2.62 19.38
CA GLU A 286 21.07 1.86 19.46
C GLU A 286 22.18 2.74 20.00
N GLU A 287 22.69 2.43 21.19
CA GLU A 287 23.81 3.11 21.78
C GLU A 287 24.79 2.11 22.42
N ASN A 288 26.07 2.19 22.05
CA ASN A 288 27.14 1.34 22.57
C ASN A 288 26.88 -0.18 22.47
N GLY A 289 26.18 -0.62 21.41
CA GLY A 289 25.87 -2.04 21.20
C GLY A 289 24.68 -2.55 22.01
N ASN A 290 23.97 -1.68 22.71
CA ASN A 290 22.70 -1.98 23.36
C ASN A 290 21.56 -1.37 22.56
N SER A 291 20.47 -2.12 22.38
CA SER A 291 19.25 -1.61 21.78
C SER A 291 18.12 -1.60 22.80
N TRP A 292 17.37 -0.51 22.85
CA TRP A 292 16.16 -0.39 23.66
C TRP A 292 15.07 0.38 22.88
N THR A 293 13.85 0.26 23.32
CA THR A 293 12.71 0.99 22.74
C THR A 293 12.38 2.18 23.64
N GLU A 294 12.42 3.39 23.06
CA GLU A 294 11.87 4.58 23.69
C GLU A 294 10.47 4.88 23.13
N GLU A 295 9.54 5.23 24.01
CA GLU A 295 8.23 5.73 23.64
C GLU A 295 8.19 7.25 23.81
N ARG A 296 7.70 7.96 22.80
CA ARG A 296 7.41 9.40 22.85
C ARG A 296 5.95 9.65 22.54
N GLU A 297 5.35 10.55 23.29
CA GLU A 297 4.01 11.04 22.97
C GLU A 297 4.05 11.84 21.67
N GLY A 298 3.06 11.62 20.81
CA GLY A 298 2.90 12.36 19.58
C GLY A 298 2.60 13.83 19.83
N ARG A 299 3.02 14.68 18.91
CA ARG A 299 2.82 16.14 19.02
C ARG A 299 1.43 16.53 18.55
N GLU A 300 0.75 17.33 19.38
CA GLU A 300 -0.46 18.04 18.99
C GLU A 300 -0.11 19.21 18.04
N VAL A 301 -1.05 19.53 17.15
CA VAL A 301 -0.95 20.67 16.24
C VAL A 301 -2.06 21.66 16.58
N PHE A 302 -1.73 22.95 16.67
CA PHE A 302 -2.65 23.99 17.11
C PHE A 302 -2.81 25.09 16.07
N ASP A 303 -4.02 25.65 16.01
CA ASP A 303 -4.38 26.93 15.37
C ASP A 303 -3.87 27.07 13.93
N LYS A 304 -3.96 26.00 13.17
CA LYS A 304 -3.59 26.02 11.75
C LYS A 304 -4.72 26.57 10.89
N THR A 305 -4.33 27.43 9.97
CA THR A 305 -5.24 28.04 9.00
C THR A 305 -4.61 27.89 7.62
N ILE A 306 -5.44 27.59 6.62
CA ILE A 306 -5.04 27.64 5.22
C ILE A 306 -5.87 28.69 4.49
N GLU A 307 -5.24 29.36 3.53
CA GLU A 307 -5.92 30.19 2.58
C GLU A 307 -6.44 29.30 1.43
N LEU A 308 -7.74 29.35 1.22
CA LEU A 308 -8.36 28.71 0.06
C LEU A 308 -8.30 29.69 -1.10
N SER A 309 -8.02 29.20 -2.31
CA SER A 309 -8.15 30.05 -3.49
C SER A 309 -9.59 30.55 -3.58
N CYS A 310 -9.76 31.84 -3.89
CA CYS A 310 -11.04 32.58 -3.87
C CYS A 310 -12.18 32.00 -4.73
N ASP A 311 -11.93 30.89 -5.41
CA ASP A 311 -12.87 30.23 -6.33
C ASP A 311 -13.79 29.19 -5.66
N TYR A 312 -13.65 28.90 -4.36
CA TYR A 312 -14.49 27.92 -3.69
C TYR A 312 -15.73 28.56 -3.09
N SER A 313 -16.91 28.06 -3.51
CA SER A 313 -18.21 28.62 -3.10
C SER A 313 -18.86 27.88 -1.93
N ILE A 314 -18.49 26.62 -1.69
CA ILE A 314 -19.08 25.78 -0.65
C ILE A 314 -17.98 24.95 -0.02
N VAL A 315 -17.98 24.92 1.33
CA VAL A 315 -17.15 24.04 2.13
C VAL A 315 -18.07 23.23 3.06
N SER A 316 -17.98 21.93 3.02
CA SER A 316 -18.74 21.05 3.91
C SER A 316 -17.78 20.10 4.61
N GLU A 317 -17.84 20.01 5.93
CA GLU A 317 -17.07 19.03 6.73
C GLU A 317 -17.80 17.68 6.76
N PHE A 318 -17.06 16.60 6.71
CA PHE A 318 -17.59 15.27 7.00
C PHE A 318 -17.28 14.86 8.43
N ARG A 319 -18.31 14.43 9.14
CA ARG A 319 -18.20 13.95 10.52
C ARG A 319 -18.76 12.53 10.62
N PHE A 320 -18.10 11.71 11.40
CA PHE A 320 -18.58 10.37 11.72
C PHE A 320 -19.71 10.46 12.74
N ASP A 321 -20.89 9.92 12.41
CA ASP A 321 -22.09 9.97 13.26
C ASP A 321 -22.28 8.70 14.13
N GLY A 322 -21.34 7.79 14.08
CA GLY A 322 -21.40 6.46 14.71
C GLY A 322 -21.65 5.32 13.70
N THR A 323 -22.03 5.66 12.48
CA THR A 323 -22.29 4.68 11.41
C THR A 323 -21.58 5.04 10.11
N ASP A 324 -21.69 6.28 9.68
CA ASP A 324 -21.14 6.78 8.44
C ASP A 324 -20.57 8.19 8.56
N TYR A 325 -19.83 8.63 7.54
CA TYR A 325 -19.43 10.03 7.43
C TYR A 325 -20.55 10.83 6.78
N MET A 326 -21.14 11.72 7.58
CA MET A 326 -22.22 12.62 7.18
C MET A 326 -21.69 14.00 6.86
N GLU A 327 -22.17 14.58 5.77
CA GLU A 327 -21.82 15.91 5.34
C GLU A 327 -22.54 16.96 6.19
N GLU A 328 -21.78 17.79 6.91
CA GLU A 328 -22.27 18.96 7.62
C GLU A 328 -21.93 20.21 6.82
N LYS A 329 -22.93 20.83 6.24
CA LYS A 329 -22.74 21.97 5.35
C LYS A 329 -22.40 23.24 6.12
N PHE A 330 -21.25 23.82 5.81
CA PHE A 330 -20.91 25.18 6.17
C PHE A 330 -21.00 26.05 4.92
N VAL A 331 -21.91 27.02 4.92
CA VAL A 331 -21.89 28.06 3.91
C VAL A 331 -20.85 29.10 4.34
N ALA A 332 -19.63 28.90 3.91
CA ALA A 332 -18.62 29.92 4.13
C ALA A 332 -18.01 30.29 2.80
N ALA A 333 -18.43 31.42 2.26
CA ALA A 333 -17.60 32.20 1.35
C ALA A 333 -16.41 32.74 2.15
N THR A 334 -15.52 31.84 2.60
CA THR A 334 -14.32 32.23 3.33
C THR A 334 -13.11 31.78 2.54
N ASN A 335 -12.21 32.71 2.28
CA ASN A 335 -10.91 32.41 1.66
C ASN A 335 -9.96 31.70 2.64
N SER A 336 -10.45 31.34 3.84
CA SER A 336 -9.62 30.87 4.94
C SER A 336 -10.35 29.78 5.71
N LEU A 337 -9.70 28.65 5.96
CA LEU A 337 -10.22 27.55 6.73
C LEU A 337 -9.30 27.28 7.93
N SER A 338 -9.86 27.39 9.13
CA SER A 338 -9.15 27.10 10.38
C SER A 338 -9.51 25.73 10.91
N PHE A 339 -8.50 24.96 11.33
CA PHE A 339 -8.65 23.58 11.81
C PHE A 339 -8.63 23.47 13.33
N GLY A 340 -8.25 24.54 14.04
CA GLY A 340 -8.11 24.52 15.49
C GLY A 340 -7.05 23.51 15.95
N LYS A 341 -7.34 22.79 17.04
CA LYS A 341 -6.46 21.74 17.56
C LYS A 341 -6.69 20.42 16.79
N LEU A 342 -5.59 19.78 16.39
CA LEU A 342 -5.56 18.42 15.87
C LEU A 342 -4.68 17.56 16.77
N MET A 343 -5.25 16.50 17.31
CA MET A 343 -4.51 15.48 18.07
C MET A 343 -3.62 14.66 17.14
N PRO A 344 -2.60 13.96 17.65
CA PRO A 344 -1.81 13.03 16.84
C PRO A 344 -2.68 12.04 16.09
N ALA A 345 -2.40 11.84 14.81
CA ALA A 345 -3.16 10.99 13.88
C ALA A 345 -4.63 11.42 13.67
N GLU A 346 -5.04 12.62 14.12
CA GLU A 346 -6.36 13.17 13.81
C GLU A 346 -6.38 13.71 12.38
N PHE A 347 -7.52 13.52 11.73
CA PHE A 347 -7.81 14.02 10.39
C PHE A 347 -9.21 14.59 10.29
N LYS A 348 -9.34 15.58 9.41
CA LYS A 348 -10.62 16.19 9.01
C LYS A 348 -10.65 16.27 7.51
N PHE A 349 -11.80 16.07 6.90
CA PHE A 349 -11.93 16.20 5.46
C PHE A 349 -13.22 16.90 5.05
N PHE A 350 -13.17 17.55 3.91
CA PHE A 350 -14.17 18.51 3.47
C PHE A 350 -14.43 18.33 1.97
N THR A 351 -15.68 18.51 1.55
CA THR A 351 -15.96 18.81 0.15
C THR A 351 -15.79 20.30 -0.06
N VAL A 352 -15.07 20.67 -1.13
CA VAL A 352 -14.97 22.04 -1.63
C VAL A 352 -15.46 22.09 -3.08
N ILE A 353 -16.26 23.09 -3.41
CA ILE A 353 -16.88 23.25 -4.74
C ILE A 353 -16.45 24.57 -5.32
N LYS A 354 -15.91 24.52 -6.55
CA LYS A 354 -15.55 25.71 -7.37
C LYS A 354 -16.76 26.39 -7.96
#